data_4ffcbe20c17fba2fa47307e9501f570b
#
_entry.id   4ffcbe20c17fba2fa47307e9501f570b
#
_cell.length_a   1.000
_cell.length_b   1.000
_cell.length_c   1.000
_cell.angle_alpha   90.00
_cell.angle_beta   90.00
_cell.angle_gamma   90.00
#
_symmetry.space_group_name_H-M   'P 1'
#
loop_
_entity.id
_entity.type
_entity.pdbx_description
1 polymer ?
#
loop_
_entity_poly.entity_id
_entity_poly.type
_entity_poly.pdbx_seq_one_letter_code
_entity_poly.pdbx_strand_id
1 'polypeptide(L)'
;VINQLRDPSQDLNAVLEKLRTESRNIELGGHKVETMVDVMMATYDYLERRAKGEEKSITTGISNVDALIGGFFGGELTVIGARPSVGKSAFGANIALEAAKKGFKVAVVSREMTDVQFGQRMISHEALIDGMKLRRAELTEEDWCSIADVVSPLANLPIQFLFTTRTVEDLRRECQRMVEKGELDMLIVDYLQLMHTAKNIKEEHLRVGYISKSLKDMATDFNIPIIALAQVNRDTDGQMPTLKSLKASGDIEQDADGVIFLHRPS
;
A
#
# COMPACT_ATOMS: atom_id res chain seq x y z
N VAL A 1 17.99 34.78 7.28
CA VAL A 1 16.82 34.00 6.88
C VAL A 1 16.05 33.50 8.11
N ILE A 2 16.65 32.79 9.08
CA ILE A 2 15.97 32.24 10.28
C ILE A 2 15.31 33.36 11.12
N ASN A 3 15.91 34.55 11.21
CA ASN A 3 15.32 35.69 11.90
C ASN A 3 14.16 36.36 11.12
N GLN A 4 14.07 36.14 9.82
CA GLN A 4 13.00 36.66 8.97
C GLN A 4 11.71 35.81 9.07
N LEU A 5 11.84 34.51 9.34
CA LEU A 5 10.70 33.61 9.58
C LEU A 5 9.96 33.87 10.91
N ARG A 6 10.53 34.69 11.80
CA ARG A 6 9.90 35.08 13.08
C ARG A 6 9.12 36.38 13.01
N ASP A 7 9.15 37.08 11.88
CA ASP A 7 8.40 38.34 11.69
C ASP A 7 7.08 38.04 10.99
N PRO A 8 5.94 38.17 11.71
CA PRO A 8 4.61 37.88 11.15
C PRO A 8 4.18 38.83 10.04
N SER A 9 4.93 39.89 9.79
CA SER A 9 4.66 40.88 8.74
C SER A 9 5.25 40.57 7.39
N GLN A 10 6.12 39.55 7.28
CA GLN A 10 6.75 39.18 6.02
C GLN A 10 5.90 38.18 5.23
N ASP A 11 5.74 38.43 3.95
CA ASP A 11 5.12 37.49 3.02
C ASP A 11 5.97 36.21 2.96
N LEU A 12 5.43 35.12 3.49
CA LEU A 12 6.06 33.82 3.54
C LEU A 12 6.52 33.39 2.15
N ASN A 13 5.73 33.69 1.10
CA ASN A 13 6.08 33.37 -0.29
C ASN A 13 7.37 34.09 -0.76
N ALA A 14 7.57 35.34 -0.35
CA ALA A 14 8.78 36.09 -0.69
C ALA A 14 10.04 35.48 -0.01
N VAL A 15 9.90 35.00 1.23
CA VAL A 15 10.98 34.30 1.94
C VAL A 15 11.29 32.97 1.28
N LEU A 16 10.26 32.22 0.88
CA LEU A 16 10.40 30.94 0.19
C LEU A 16 11.07 31.08 -1.18
N GLU A 17 10.68 32.09 -1.98
CA GLU A 17 11.32 32.36 -3.28
C GLU A 17 12.81 32.73 -3.15
N LYS A 18 13.15 33.49 -2.11
CA LYS A 18 14.54 33.82 -1.83
C LYS A 18 15.37 32.56 -1.49
N LEU A 19 14.78 31.66 -0.68
CA LEU A 19 15.41 30.37 -0.35
C LEU A 19 15.58 29.48 -1.58
N ARG A 20 14.58 29.44 -2.50
CA ARG A 20 14.68 28.73 -3.79
C ARG A 20 15.84 29.23 -4.63
N THR A 21 16.05 30.52 -4.65
CA THR A 21 17.12 31.14 -5.45
C THR A 21 18.51 30.85 -4.87
N GLU A 22 18.64 30.83 -3.55
CA GLU A 22 19.89 30.50 -2.86
C GLU A 22 20.25 28.99 -2.99
N SER A 23 19.25 28.09 -2.95
CA SER A 23 19.46 26.64 -3.08
C SER A 23 19.91 26.21 -4.48
N ARG A 24 19.42 26.86 -5.56
CA ARG A 24 19.80 26.54 -6.94
C ARG A 24 21.28 26.73 -7.27
N ASN A 25 22.03 27.43 -6.45
CA ASN A 25 23.45 27.73 -6.69
C ASN A 25 24.41 26.68 -6.10
N ILE A 26 23.94 25.59 -5.49
CA ILE A 26 24.76 24.54 -4.88
C ILE A 26 24.65 23.25 -5.71
N GLU A 27 25.13 23.27 -6.95
CA GLU A 27 25.38 22.04 -7.72
C GLU A 27 26.82 21.60 -7.51
N LEU A 28 27.05 20.60 -6.67
CA LEU A 28 28.33 19.92 -6.52
C LEU A 28 28.22 18.49 -7.10
N GLY A 29 28.74 18.34 -8.31
CA GLY A 29 29.21 17.04 -8.82
C GLY A 29 28.18 15.90 -8.92
N GLY A 30 27.18 15.99 -9.78
CA GLY A 30 26.45 14.81 -10.29
C GLY A 30 25.47 14.12 -9.33
N HIS A 31 25.53 14.36 -8.04
CA HIS A 31 24.53 13.96 -7.05
C HIS A 31 23.87 15.22 -6.46
N LYS A 32 22.55 15.32 -6.61
CA LYS A 32 21.77 16.40 -5.97
C LYS A 32 21.82 16.19 -4.46
N VAL A 33 22.62 17.00 -3.77
CA VAL A 33 22.60 17.04 -2.30
C VAL A 33 21.45 17.95 -1.88
N GLU A 34 20.42 17.38 -1.28
CA GLU A 34 19.29 18.15 -0.75
C GLU A 34 19.73 18.85 0.54
N THR A 35 19.51 20.16 0.59
CA THR A 35 19.76 20.94 1.80
C THR A 35 18.54 20.89 2.73
N MET A 36 18.71 21.26 4.02
CA MET A 36 17.59 21.40 4.95
C MET A 36 16.52 22.37 4.40
N VAL A 37 16.92 23.36 3.63
CA VAL A 37 16.00 24.29 2.98
C VAL A 37 15.13 23.57 1.96
N ASP A 38 15.71 22.74 1.10
CA ASP A 38 14.97 21.96 0.10
C ASP A 38 13.96 21.03 0.77
N VAL A 39 14.38 20.34 1.84
CA VAL A 39 13.52 19.46 2.62
C VAL A 39 12.35 20.22 3.27
N MET A 40 12.63 21.37 3.90
CA MET A 40 11.57 22.16 4.56
C MET A 40 10.58 22.75 3.55
N MET A 41 11.07 23.17 2.37
CA MET A 41 10.22 23.67 1.28
C MET A 41 9.29 22.56 0.77
N ALA A 42 9.86 21.40 0.44
CA ALA A 42 9.07 20.25 -0.02
C ALA A 42 8.01 19.83 1.03
N THR A 43 8.39 19.84 2.32
CA THR A 43 7.48 19.54 3.42
C THR A 43 6.35 20.56 3.52
N TYR A 44 6.67 21.85 3.41
CA TYR A 44 5.67 22.91 3.45
C TYR A 44 4.67 22.79 2.27
N ASP A 45 5.18 22.64 1.06
CA ASP A 45 4.36 22.48 -0.14
C ASP A 45 3.44 21.23 -0.04
N TYR A 46 3.95 20.14 0.52
CA TYR A 46 3.17 18.92 0.80
C TYR A 46 2.03 19.20 1.80
N LEU A 47 2.35 19.85 2.93
CA LEU A 47 1.34 20.15 3.96
C LEU A 47 0.27 21.13 3.44
N GLU A 48 0.67 22.13 2.64
CA GLU A 48 -0.26 23.09 2.05
C GLU A 48 -1.24 22.40 1.08
N ARG A 49 -0.75 21.56 0.15
CA ARG A 49 -1.59 20.77 -0.77
C ARG A 49 -2.55 19.88 -0.01
N ARG A 50 -2.07 19.24 1.06
CA ARG A 50 -2.88 18.36 1.89
C ARG A 50 -3.97 19.15 2.63
N ALA A 51 -3.66 20.31 3.18
CA ALA A 51 -4.63 21.20 3.86
C ALA A 51 -5.70 21.72 2.91
N LYS A 52 -5.35 21.96 1.63
CA LYS A 52 -6.30 22.35 0.57
C LYS A 52 -7.14 21.18 0.03
N GLY A 53 -6.87 19.94 0.46
CA GLY A 53 -7.53 18.74 -0.06
C GLY A 53 -7.13 18.37 -1.51
N GLU A 54 -6.06 18.95 -2.02
CA GLU A 54 -5.53 18.67 -3.36
C GLU A 54 -4.83 17.31 -3.41
N GLU A 55 -4.36 16.85 -2.26
CA GLU A 55 -3.72 15.54 -2.12
C GLU A 55 -4.66 14.56 -1.44
N LYS A 56 -5.20 13.63 -2.22
CA LYS A 56 -6.09 12.58 -1.71
C LYS A 56 -5.26 11.53 -0.96
N SER A 57 -5.62 11.24 0.28
CA SER A 57 -5.02 10.13 1.02
C SER A 57 -5.62 8.79 0.58
N ILE A 58 -4.78 7.79 0.45
CA ILE A 58 -5.21 6.41 0.26
C ILE A 58 -5.61 5.86 1.64
N THR A 59 -6.83 5.35 1.77
CA THR A 59 -7.41 4.90 3.04
C THR A 59 -7.92 3.47 2.93
N THR A 60 -8.19 2.85 4.07
CA THR A 60 -8.77 1.50 4.12
C THR A 60 -10.24 1.45 3.75
N GLY A 61 -10.94 2.60 3.78
CA GLY A 61 -12.40 2.68 3.67
C GLY A 61 -13.13 2.36 4.98
N ILE A 62 -12.40 2.06 6.07
CA ILE A 62 -12.96 1.80 7.39
C ILE A 62 -12.62 2.97 8.31
N SER A 63 -13.60 3.82 8.59
CA SER A 63 -13.41 5.11 9.25
C SER A 63 -12.61 5.06 10.54
N ASN A 64 -12.85 4.05 11.39
CA ASN A 64 -12.12 3.90 12.66
C ASN A 64 -10.65 3.53 12.45
N VAL A 65 -10.33 2.73 11.43
CA VAL A 65 -8.95 2.40 11.08
C VAL A 65 -8.27 3.61 10.48
N ASP A 66 -8.94 4.29 9.56
CA ASP A 66 -8.42 5.48 8.87
C ASP A 66 -8.14 6.63 9.85
N ALA A 67 -8.99 6.81 10.87
CA ALA A 67 -8.76 7.79 11.94
C ALA A 67 -7.52 7.47 12.79
N LEU A 68 -7.19 6.18 12.93
CA LEU A 68 -6.03 5.72 13.72
C LEU A 68 -4.71 5.85 12.93
N ILE A 69 -4.70 5.44 11.65
CA ILE A 69 -3.47 5.38 10.84
C ILE A 69 -3.24 6.64 10.00
N GLY A 70 -4.25 7.48 9.81
CA GLY A 70 -4.18 8.68 8.97
C GLY A 70 -4.19 8.42 7.46
N GLY A 71 -4.14 7.17 7.03
CA GLY A 71 -4.04 6.71 5.64
C GLY A 71 -2.71 6.05 5.30
N PHE A 72 -2.53 5.69 4.03
CA PHE A 72 -1.30 5.12 3.49
C PHE A 72 -0.55 6.18 2.69
N PHE A 73 0.76 6.30 2.92
CA PHE A 73 1.59 7.35 2.37
C PHE A 73 2.68 6.80 1.46
N GLY A 74 3.09 7.60 0.47
CA GLY A 74 4.23 7.28 -0.39
C GLY A 74 5.51 7.07 0.42
N GLY A 75 6.33 6.11 0.02
CA GLY A 75 7.56 5.74 0.72
C GLY A 75 7.38 4.79 1.89
N GLU A 76 6.14 4.44 2.27
CA GLU A 76 5.86 3.59 3.41
C GLU A 76 5.52 2.15 3.03
N LEU A 77 6.06 1.21 3.80
CA LEU A 77 5.69 -0.20 3.80
C LEU A 77 4.78 -0.49 5.00
N THR A 78 3.50 -0.75 4.75
CA THR A 78 2.57 -1.21 5.79
C THR A 78 2.37 -2.72 5.70
N VAL A 79 2.58 -3.42 6.81
CA VAL A 79 2.36 -4.86 6.90
C VAL A 79 1.04 -5.17 7.60
N ILE A 80 0.19 -5.98 6.97
CA ILE A 80 -1.07 -6.43 7.57
C ILE A 80 -0.93 -7.91 7.93
N GLY A 81 -0.80 -8.17 9.23
CA GLY A 81 -0.66 -9.50 9.79
C GLY A 81 -1.99 -10.12 10.19
N ALA A 82 -2.24 -11.36 9.79
CA ALA A 82 -3.40 -12.12 10.23
C ALA A 82 -3.12 -13.62 10.29
N ARG A 83 -3.87 -14.32 11.15
CA ARG A 83 -3.94 -15.79 11.09
C ARG A 83 -4.69 -16.23 9.81
N PRO A 84 -4.45 -17.47 9.36
CA PRO A 84 -5.25 -18.03 8.27
C PRO A 84 -6.75 -17.91 8.55
N SER A 85 -7.53 -17.61 7.53
CA SER A 85 -9.00 -17.52 7.58
C SER A 85 -9.60 -16.37 8.43
N VAL A 86 -8.78 -15.45 8.95
CA VAL A 86 -9.29 -14.26 9.69
C VAL A 86 -9.83 -13.18 8.74
N GLY A 87 -9.45 -13.22 7.45
CA GLY A 87 -9.94 -12.25 6.46
C GLY A 87 -8.87 -11.34 5.88
N LYS A 88 -7.58 -11.69 6.03
CA LYS A 88 -6.43 -10.93 5.53
C LYS A 88 -6.60 -10.50 4.06
N SER A 89 -6.79 -11.45 3.14
CA SER A 89 -6.94 -11.17 1.71
C SER A 89 -8.24 -10.42 1.38
N ALA A 90 -9.31 -10.60 2.19
CA ALA A 90 -10.54 -9.83 2.05
C ALA A 90 -10.31 -8.36 2.42
N PHE A 91 -9.55 -8.11 3.49
CA PHE A 91 -9.20 -6.76 3.91
C PHE A 91 -8.29 -6.07 2.87
N GLY A 92 -7.28 -6.79 2.32
CA GLY A 92 -6.46 -6.28 1.23
C GLY A 92 -7.26 -5.96 -0.03
N ALA A 93 -8.22 -6.82 -0.40
CA ALA A 93 -9.12 -6.58 -1.53
C ALA A 93 -10.03 -5.36 -1.30
N ASN A 94 -10.52 -5.17 -0.07
CA ASN A 94 -11.30 -3.98 0.30
C ASN A 94 -10.48 -2.70 0.15
N ILE A 95 -9.24 -2.69 0.64
CA ILE A 95 -8.34 -1.52 0.47
C ILE A 95 -8.11 -1.22 -1.02
N ALA A 96 -7.85 -2.26 -1.84
CA ALA A 96 -7.68 -2.08 -3.29
C ALA A 96 -8.91 -1.44 -3.92
N LEU A 97 -10.09 -1.94 -3.56
CA LEU A 97 -11.37 -1.49 -4.08
C LEU A 97 -11.66 -0.04 -3.70
N GLU A 98 -11.53 0.31 -2.43
CA GLU A 98 -11.78 1.66 -1.92
C GLU A 98 -10.79 2.69 -2.47
N ALA A 99 -9.51 2.32 -2.63
CA ALA A 99 -8.53 3.18 -3.29
C ALA A 99 -8.89 3.40 -4.77
N ALA A 100 -9.24 2.34 -5.48
CA ALA A 100 -9.61 2.42 -6.90
C ALA A 100 -10.89 3.23 -7.14
N LYS A 101 -11.90 3.13 -6.27
CA LYS A 101 -13.11 3.97 -6.31
C LYS A 101 -12.80 5.46 -6.16
N LYS A 102 -11.72 5.81 -5.46
CA LYS A 102 -11.23 7.19 -5.34
C LYS A 102 -10.38 7.63 -6.54
N GLY A 103 -10.14 6.73 -7.50
CA GLY A 103 -9.40 6.98 -8.74
C GLY A 103 -7.90 6.67 -8.65
N PHE A 104 -7.43 6.08 -7.53
CA PHE A 104 -6.03 5.64 -7.43
C PHE A 104 -5.79 4.38 -8.27
N LYS A 105 -4.66 4.33 -8.94
CA LYS A 105 -4.21 3.19 -9.76
C LYS A 105 -3.52 2.17 -8.87
N VAL A 106 -4.16 1.03 -8.70
CA VAL A 106 -3.73 -0.01 -7.75
C VAL A 106 -3.20 -1.22 -8.49
N ALA A 107 -2.00 -1.69 -8.13
CA ALA A 107 -1.54 -3.01 -8.54
C ALA A 107 -1.72 -4.00 -7.39
N VAL A 108 -2.19 -5.20 -7.73
CA VAL A 108 -2.37 -6.30 -6.77
C VAL A 108 -1.57 -7.51 -7.25
N VAL A 109 -0.62 -7.94 -6.44
CA VAL A 109 0.08 -9.23 -6.62
C VAL A 109 -0.58 -10.23 -5.69
N SER A 110 -1.28 -11.22 -6.23
CA SER A 110 -1.84 -12.32 -5.45
C SER A 110 -1.17 -13.64 -5.83
N ARG A 111 -0.68 -14.33 -4.81
CA ARG A 111 -0.07 -15.66 -4.94
C ARG A 111 -0.90 -16.75 -4.27
N GLU A 112 -1.90 -16.35 -3.48
CA GLU A 112 -2.80 -17.25 -2.76
C GLU A 112 -4.09 -17.50 -3.53
N MET A 113 -4.55 -16.50 -4.29
CA MET A 113 -5.86 -16.53 -4.95
C MET A 113 -5.72 -16.50 -6.47
N THR A 114 -6.63 -17.18 -7.14
CA THR A 114 -6.81 -17.04 -8.59
C THR A 114 -7.57 -15.76 -8.92
N ASP A 115 -7.52 -15.34 -10.19
CA ASP A 115 -8.29 -14.23 -10.75
C ASP A 115 -9.80 -14.37 -10.47
N VAL A 116 -10.37 -15.54 -10.71
CA VAL A 116 -11.79 -15.83 -10.44
C VAL A 116 -12.14 -15.69 -8.96
N GLN A 117 -11.29 -16.20 -8.05
CA GLN A 117 -11.52 -16.10 -6.62
C GLN A 117 -11.49 -14.64 -6.13
N PHE A 118 -10.59 -13.84 -6.70
CA PHE A 118 -10.52 -12.42 -6.39
C PHE A 118 -11.77 -11.69 -6.90
N GLY A 119 -12.15 -11.93 -8.15
CA GLY A 119 -13.38 -11.39 -8.74
C GLY A 119 -14.63 -11.73 -7.94
N GLN A 120 -14.77 -12.99 -7.52
CA GLN A 120 -15.88 -13.42 -6.65
C GLN A 120 -15.94 -12.64 -5.33
N ARG A 121 -14.80 -12.32 -4.71
CA ARG A 121 -14.76 -11.50 -3.49
C ARG A 121 -15.21 -10.06 -3.74
N MET A 122 -14.78 -9.47 -4.85
CA MET A 122 -15.21 -8.11 -5.21
C MET A 122 -16.71 -8.05 -5.48
N ILE A 123 -17.25 -9.03 -6.23
CA ILE A 123 -18.69 -9.15 -6.48
C ILE A 123 -19.45 -9.37 -5.18
N SER A 124 -19.00 -10.30 -4.33
CA SER A 124 -19.61 -10.57 -3.02
C SER A 124 -19.71 -9.29 -2.17
N HIS A 125 -18.65 -8.49 -2.16
CA HIS A 125 -18.59 -7.25 -1.40
C HIS A 125 -19.54 -6.18 -1.95
N GLU A 126 -19.52 -5.94 -3.26
CA GLU A 126 -20.29 -4.86 -3.89
C GLU A 126 -21.78 -5.21 -4.07
N ALA A 127 -22.09 -6.45 -4.44
CA ALA A 127 -23.48 -6.90 -4.60
C ALA A 127 -24.13 -7.35 -3.28
N LEU A 128 -23.36 -7.37 -2.17
CA LEU A 128 -23.80 -7.86 -0.85
C LEU A 128 -24.34 -9.30 -0.89
N ILE A 129 -23.77 -10.14 -1.75
CA ILE A 129 -24.12 -11.54 -1.89
C ILE A 129 -23.17 -12.39 -1.04
N ASP A 130 -23.72 -13.37 -0.31
CA ASP A 130 -22.91 -14.31 0.45
C ASP A 130 -21.90 -15.03 -0.45
N GLY A 131 -20.62 -14.98 -0.07
CA GLY A 131 -19.52 -15.60 -0.84
C GLY A 131 -19.67 -17.11 -1.01
N MET A 132 -20.39 -17.82 -0.12
CA MET A 132 -20.68 -19.25 -0.27
C MET A 132 -21.73 -19.50 -1.34
N LYS A 133 -22.72 -18.61 -1.50
CA LYS A 133 -23.67 -18.69 -2.63
C LYS A 133 -22.95 -18.57 -3.97
N LEU A 134 -22.04 -17.57 -4.09
CA LEU A 134 -21.22 -17.39 -5.30
C LEU A 134 -20.35 -18.64 -5.58
N ARG A 135 -19.72 -19.18 -4.55
CA ARG A 135 -18.85 -20.37 -4.68
C ARG A 135 -19.61 -21.62 -5.10
N ARG A 136 -20.86 -21.79 -4.64
CA ARG A 136 -21.71 -22.94 -4.96
C ARG A 136 -22.54 -22.74 -6.23
N ALA A 137 -22.52 -21.52 -6.79
CA ALA A 137 -23.41 -21.10 -7.87
C ALA A 137 -24.89 -21.26 -7.52
N GLU A 138 -25.27 -21.12 -6.24
CA GLU A 138 -26.63 -21.19 -5.73
C GLU A 138 -27.26 -19.78 -5.78
N LEU A 139 -27.43 -19.25 -6.99
CA LEU A 139 -27.82 -17.86 -7.24
C LEU A 139 -29.28 -17.80 -7.69
N THR A 140 -30.01 -16.85 -7.12
CA THR A 140 -31.39 -16.51 -7.55
C THR A 140 -31.34 -15.53 -8.74
N GLU A 141 -32.52 -15.28 -9.36
CA GLU A 141 -32.60 -14.22 -10.41
C GLU A 141 -32.25 -12.84 -9.85
N GLU A 142 -32.62 -12.54 -8.60
CA GLU A 142 -32.26 -11.29 -7.92
C GLU A 142 -30.74 -11.17 -7.72
N ASP A 143 -30.08 -12.27 -7.31
CA ASP A 143 -28.62 -12.32 -7.18
C ASP A 143 -27.94 -12.02 -8.54
N TRP A 144 -28.46 -12.58 -9.66
CA TRP A 144 -27.94 -12.33 -10.99
C TRP A 144 -28.13 -10.88 -11.44
N CYS A 145 -29.27 -10.25 -11.12
CA CYS A 145 -29.47 -8.83 -11.36
C CYS A 145 -28.45 -7.98 -10.59
N SER A 146 -28.30 -8.27 -9.28
CA SER A 146 -27.32 -7.56 -8.44
C SER A 146 -25.88 -7.72 -8.93
N ILE A 147 -25.52 -8.91 -9.44
CA ILE A 147 -24.19 -9.15 -10.05
C ILE A 147 -24.03 -8.30 -11.32
N ALA A 148 -25.06 -8.28 -12.19
CA ALA A 148 -25.00 -7.50 -13.43
C ALA A 148 -24.81 -6.00 -13.18
N ASP A 149 -25.44 -5.46 -12.13
CA ASP A 149 -25.34 -4.06 -11.74
C ASP A 149 -23.90 -3.66 -11.29
N VAL A 150 -23.16 -4.57 -10.63
CA VAL A 150 -21.84 -4.28 -10.09
C VAL A 150 -20.69 -4.64 -11.03
N VAL A 151 -20.86 -5.57 -11.97
CA VAL A 151 -19.77 -6.05 -12.85
C VAL A 151 -19.21 -4.93 -13.72
N SER A 152 -20.06 -4.11 -14.35
CA SER A 152 -19.61 -3.02 -15.20
C SER A 152 -18.87 -1.91 -14.44
N PRO A 153 -19.36 -1.40 -13.30
CA PRO A 153 -18.58 -0.50 -12.45
C PRO A 153 -17.24 -1.08 -12.00
N LEU A 154 -17.21 -2.33 -11.55
CA LEU A 154 -15.99 -3.00 -11.11
C LEU A 154 -14.96 -3.15 -12.24
N ALA A 155 -15.41 -3.50 -13.45
CA ALA A 155 -14.52 -3.68 -14.61
C ALA A 155 -13.82 -2.38 -15.06
N ASN A 156 -14.38 -1.22 -14.71
CA ASN A 156 -13.81 0.08 -15.04
C ASN A 156 -12.89 0.65 -13.95
N LEU A 157 -12.72 -0.05 -12.83
CA LEU A 157 -11.81 0.40 -11.78
C LEU A 157 -10.34 0.28 -12.21
N PRO A 158 -9.48 1.23 -11.85
CA PRO A 158 -8.07 1.23 -12.20
C PRO A 158 -7.26 0.26 -11.33
N ILE A 159 -7.63 -1.03 -11.36
CA ILE A 159 -6.93 -2.11 -10.64
C ILE A 159 -6.25 -3.01 -11.66
N GLN A 160 -4.95 -3.23 -11.51
CA GLN A 160 -4.16 -4.16 -12.31
C GLN A 160 -3.72 -5.36 -11.46
N PHE A 161 -3.88 -6.56 -12.01
CA PHE A 161 -3.50 -7.80 -11.33
C PHE A 161 -2.24 -8.41 -11.94
N LEU A 162 -1.25 -8.67 -11.10
CA LEU A 162 0.04 -9.24 -11.48
C LEU A 162 0.13 -10.71 -11.04
N PHE A 163 -0.81 -11.55 -11.49
CA PHE A 163 -0.90 -12.97 -11.10
C PHE A 163 0.28 -13.82 -11.56
N THR A 164 0.97 -13.42 -12.63
CA THR A 164 2.10 -14.17 -13.19
C THR A 164 3.45 -13.81 -12.57
N THR A 165 3.54 -12.68 -11.89
CA THR A 165 4.76 -12.17 -11.25
C THR A 165 5.11 -13.05 -10.06
N ARG A 166 6.28 -13.68 -10.09
CA ARG A 166 6.70 -14.66 -9.08
C ARG A 166 7.80 -14.17 -8.17
N THR A 167 8.74 -13.40 -8.70
CA THR A 167 9.90 -12.93 -7.95
C THR A 167 9.77 -11.45 -7.60
N VAL A 168 10.40 -11.04 -6.52
CA VAL A 168 10.39 -9.62 -6.10
C VAL A 168 11.14 -8.75 -7.11
N GLU A 169 12.13 -9.31 -7.81
CA GLU A 169 12.88 -8.62 -8.86
C GLU A 169 12.01 -8.38 -10.11
N ASP A 170 11.18 -9.36 -10.49
CA ASP A 170 10.20 -9.18 -11.58
C ASP A 170 9.15 -8.14 -11.19
N LEU A 171 8.67 -8.21 -9.95
CA LEU A 171 7.73 -7.24 -9.40
C LEU A 171 8.29 -5.82 -9.47
N ARG A 172 9.54 -5.63 -9.06
CA ARG A 172 10.19 -4.32 -9.12
C ARG A 172 10.22 -3.77 -10.54
N ARG A 173 10.58 -4.60 -11.54
CA ARG A 173 10.60 -4.18 -12.95
C ARG A 173 9.21 -3.77 -13.47
N GLU A 174 8.18 -4.55 -13.14
CA GLU A 174 6.81 -4.23 -13.53
C GLU A 174 6.32 -2.94 -12.86
N CYS A 175 6.54 -2.78 -11.55
CA CYS A 175 6.16 -1.56 -10.83
C CYS A 175 6.89 -0.33 -11.37
N GLN A 176 8.20 -0.43 -11.65
CA GLN A 176 8.95 0.66 -12.24
C GLN A 176 8.34 1.11 -13.57
N ARG A 177 8.04 0.16 -14.47
CA ARG A 177 7.39 0.46 -15.76
C ARG A 177 6.03 1.13 -15.58
N MET A 178 5.24 0.69 -14.58
CA MET A 178 3.93 1.27 -14.29
C MET A 178 4.07 2.69 -13.74
N VAL A 179 5.02 2.92 -12.82
CA VAL A 179 5.29 4.26 -12.24
C VAL A 179 5.77 5.23 -13.31
N GLU A 180 6.70 4.83 -14.19
CA GLU A 180 7.18 5.65 -15.30
C GLU A 180 6.06 6.09 -16.26
N LYS A 181 4.99 5.28 -16.39
CA LYS A 181 3.79 5.61 -17.16
C LYS A 181 2.73 6.37 -16.37
N GLY A 182 2.95 6.58 -15.07
CA GLY A 182 1.94 7.13 -14.18
C GLY A 182 0.71 6.22 -14.02
N GLU A 183 0.92 4.90 -14.03
CA GLU A 183 -0.12 3.86 -13.93
C GLU A 183 -0.13 3.14 -12.58
N LEU A 184 0.62 3.63 -11.57
CA LEU A 184 0.71 3.01 -10.25
C LEU A 184 0.76 4.08 -9.15
N ASP A 185 -0.23 4.04 -8.25
CA ASP A 185 -0.29 4.88 -7.06
C ASP A 185 -0.17 4.06 -5.77
N MET A 186 -0.45 2.74 -5.81
CA MET A 186 -0.35 1.84 -4.66
C MET A 186 -0.11 0.40 -5.11
N LEU A 187 0.69 -0.34 -4.33
CA LEU A 187 0.92 -1.77 -4.53
C LEU A 187 0.40 -2.57 -3.32
N ILE A 188 -0.31 -3.66 -3.59
CA ILE A 188 -0.72 -4.66 -2.57
C ILE A 188 -0.11 -6.01 -2.92
N VAL A 189 0.54 -6.66 -1.94
CA VAL A 189 1.18 -7.97 -2.08
C VAL A 189 0.48 -8.99 -1.17
N ASP A 190 -0.23 -9.97 -1.75
CA ASP A 190 -0.93 -11.04 -1.04
C ASP A 190 -0.33 -12.41 -1.38
N TYR A 191 0.47 -12.97 -0.51
CA TYR A 191 1.08 -12.49 0.69
C TYR A 191 2.61 -12.65 0.64
N LEU A 192 3.31 -11.91 1.45
CA LEU A 192 4.76 -11.72 1.42
C LEU A 192 5.54 -13.04 1.40
N GLN A 193 5.19 -14.02 2.24
CA GLN A 193 5.92 -15.28 2.37
C GLN A 193 5.80 -16.20 1.11
N LEU A 194 4.83 -15.97 0.24
CA LEU A 194 4.68 -16.70 -1.04
C LEU A 194 5.49 -16.09 -2.20
N MET A 195 6.02 -14.90 -2.00
CA MET A 195 6.92 -14.32 -3.00
C MET A 195 8.26 -15.08 -3.03
N HIS A 196 8.83 -15.14 -4.21
CA HIS A 196 10.15 -15.71 -4.43
C HIS A 196 11.18 -14.62 -4.73
N THR A 197 12.43 -15.02 -4.82
CA THR A 197 13.53 -14.18 -5.31
C THR A 197 14.34 -14.97 -6.34
N ALA A 198 14.93 -14.27 -7.28
CA ALA A 198 15.88 -14.85 -8.23
C ALA A 198 17.20 -15.26 -7.54
N LYS A 199 17.46 -14.76 -6.31
CA LYS A 199 18.63 -15.12 -5.52
C LYS A 199 18.49 -16.52 -4.92
N ASN A 200 19.59 -17.26 -4.84
CA ASN A 200 19.62 -18.60 -4.24
C ASN A 200 19.66 -18.50 -2.70
N ILE A 201 18.56 -18.08 -2.09
CA ILE A 201 18.40 -17.99 -0.63
C ILE A 201 17.59 -19.21 -0.17
N LYS A 202 18.26 -20.17 0.49
CA LYS A 202 17.64 -21.44 0.92
C LYS A 202 16.80 -21.29 2.18
N GLU A 203 17.23 -20.46 3.11
CA GLU A 203 16.57 -20.26 4.40
C GLU A 203 15.36 -19.35 4.27
N GLU A 204 14.20 -19.83 4.72
CA GLU A 204 12.92 -19.12 4.57
C GLU A 204 12.96 -17.73 5.21
N HIS A 205 13.51 -17.60 6.43
CA HIS A 205 13.57 -16.33 7.13
C HIS A 205 14.45 -15.30 6.40
N LEU A 206 15.62 -15.70 5.87
CA LEU A 206 16.47 -14.80 5.09
C LEU A 206 15.82 -14.41 3.75
N ARG A 207 15.08 -15.33 3.12
CA ARG A 207 14.32 -15.01 1.90
C ARG A 207 13.22 -13.99 2.19
N VAL A 208 12.46 -14.18 3.26
CA VAL A 208 11.40 -13.26 3.67
C VAL A 208 11.96 -11.89 4.02
N GLY A 209 13.08 -11.82 4.76
CA GLY A 209 13.78 -10.56 5.05
C GLY A 209 14.24 -9.84 3.79
N TYR A 210 14.85 -10.57 2.84
CA TYR A 210 15.24 -9.99 1.56
C TYR A 210 14.05 -9.42 0.78
N ILE A 211 12.91 -10.11 0.77
CA ILE A 211 11.69 -9.66 0.09
C ILE A 211 11.12 -8.42 0.81
N SER A 212 11.05 -8.45 2.14
CA SER A 212 10.59 -7.32 2.95
C SER A 212 11.41 -6.06 2.66
N LYS A 213 12.74 -6.18 2.74
CA LYS A 213 13.67 -5.10 2.42
C LYS A 213 13.47 -4.57 1.00
N SER A 214 13.31 -5.48 0.02
CA SER A 214 13.08 -5.09 -1.37
C SER A 214 11.77 -4.33 -1.56
N LEU A 215 10.70 -4.69 -0.84
CA LEU A 215 9.43 -3.97 -0.87
C LEU A 215 9.56 -2.58 -0.23
N LYS A 216 10.30 -2.46 0.89
CA LYS A 216 10.57 -1.16 1.51
C LYS A 216 11.37 -0.25 0.59
N ASP A 217 12.42 -0.78 -0.04
CA ASP A 217 13.23 -0.04 -1.02
C ASP A 217 12.36 0.43 -2.20
N MET A 218 11.44 -0.44 -2.70
CA MET A 218 10.49 -0.06 -3.76
C MET A 218 9.53 1.04 -3.32
N ALA A 219 9.00 0.98 -2.09
CA ALA A 219 8.12 2.02 -1.57
C ALA A 219 8.80 3.38 -1.58
N THR A 220 10.05 3.42 -1.10
CA THR A 220 10.86 4.65 -1.04
C THR A 220 11.26 5.15 -2.43
N ASP A 221 11.78 4.27 -3.30
CA ASP A 221 12.29 4.64 -4.63
C ASP A 221 11.19 5.13 -5.57
N PHE A 222 9.99 4.53 -5.47
CA PHE A 222 8.83 4.88 -6.30
C PHE A 222 7.91 5.90 -5.64
N ASN A 223 8.16 6.21 -4.37
CA ASN A 223 7.32 7.10 -3.54
C ASN A 223 5.83 6.72 -3.58
N ILE A 224 5.54 5.42 -3.47
CA ILE A 224 4.19 4.87 -3.38
C ILE A 224 4.01 4.09 -2.08
N PRO A 225 2.81 4.03 -1.49
CA PRO A 225 2.52 3.11 -0.41
C PRO A 225 2.53 1.66 -0.92
N ILE A 226 3.18 0.79 -0.15
CA ILE A 226 3.15 -0.65 -0.38
C ILE A 226 2.51 -1.32 0.82
N ILE A 227 1.48 -2.12 0.57
CA ILE A 227 0.80 -2.92 1.57
C ILE A 227 1.18 -4.39 1.36
N ALA A 228 1.89 -4.96 2.33
CA ALA A 228 2.26 -6.37 2.32
C ALA A 228 1.40 -7.15 3.31
N LEU A 229 0.63 -8.09 2.82
CA LEU A 229 -0.11 -9.01 3.67
C LEU A 229 0.85 -10.09 4.19
N ALA A 230 0.80 -10.41 5.47
CA ALA A 230 1.69 -11.38 6.10
C ALA A 230 0.91 -12.39 6.97
N GLN A 231 1.37 -13.63 6.98
CA GLN A 231 0.79 -14.66 7.83
C GLN A 231 1.42 -14.63 9.21
N VAL A 232 0.57 -14.71 10.24
CA VAL A 232 0.99 -14.79 11.65
C VAL A 232 1.16 -16.26 12.06
N ASN A 233 2.14 -16.53 12.93
CA ASN A 233 2.41 -17.85 13.50
C ASN A 233 1.21 -18.39 14.30
N ARG A 234 1.10 -19.73 14.36
CA ARG A 234 0.01 -20.43 15.07
C ARG A 234 0.15 -20.37 16.61
N ASP A 235 1.34 -20.09 17.11
CA ASP A 235 1.65 -20.08 18.56
C ASP A 235 0.88 -19.00 19.35
N THR A 236 0.14 -18.12 18.67
CA THR A 236 -0.70 -17.07 19.26
C THR A 236 -2.17 -17.48 19.37
N ASP A 237 -2.48 -18.78 19.48
CA ASP A 237 -3.86 -19.25 19.52
C ASP A 237 -4.62 -18.66 20.72
N GLY A 238 -5.70 -17.92 20.43
CA GLY A 238 -6.53 -17.23 21.44
C GLY A 238 -5.90 -15.95 22.03
N GLN A 239 -4.69 -15.57 21.63
CA GLN A 239 -4.04 -14.36 22.14
C GLN A 239 -4.00 -13.26 21.06
N MET A 240 -3.93 -12.02 21.52
CA MET A 240 -3.72 -10.86 20.64
C MET A 240 -2.37 -11.01 19.93
N PRO A 241 -2.30 -10.91 18.59
CA PRO A 241 -1.04 -10.96 17.86
C PRO A 241 -0.11 -9.81 18.28
N THR A 242 1.18 -10.06 18.27
CA THR A 242 2.23 -9.06 18.50
C THR A 242 3.21 -9.07 17.34
N LEU A 243 4.15 -8.12 17.29
CA LEU A 243 5.19 -8.09 16.25
C LEU A 243 5.96 -9.41 16.17
N LYS A 244 6.25 -10.05 17.31
CA LYS A 244 6.89 -11.38 17.36
C LYS A 244 6.06 -12.49 16.71
N SER A 245 4.77 -12.26 16.52
CA SER A 245 3.86 -13.25 15.91
C SER A 245 3.98 -13.30 14.39
N LEU A 246 4.59 -12.31 13.75
CA LEU A 246 4.85 -12.36 12.30
C LEU A 246 5.85 -13.49 12.01
N LYS A 247 5.51 -14.37 11.11
CA LYS A 247 6.39 -15.48 10.67
C LYS A 247 7.63 -14.89 9.98
N ALA A 248 8.83 -15.26 10.42
CA ALA A 248 10.12 -14.68 9.99
C ALA A 248 10.31 -13.20 10.40
N SER A 249 9.95 -12.83 11.64
CA SER A 249 9.55 -11.50 12.08
C SER A 249 10.65 -10.45 12.22
N GLY A 250 11.89 -10.82 12.45
CA GLY A 250 12.94 -9.83 12.78
C GLY A 250 13.15 -8.76 11.71
N ASP A 251 13.22 -9.18 10.45
CA ASP A 251 13.48 -8.27 9.33
C ASP A 251 12.22 -7.50 8.92
N ILE A 252 11.04 -8.15 8.95
CA ILE A 252 9.76 -7.48 8.63
C ILE A 252 9.48 -6.34 9.62
N GLU A 253 9.77 -6.56 10.92
CA GLU A 253 9.60 -5.56 11.97
C GLU A 253 10.50 -4.33 11.76
N GLN A 254 11.72 -4.55 11.23
CA GLN A 254 12.68 -3.48 10.96
C GLN A 254 12.35 -2.68 9.68
N ASP A 255 11.79 -3.34 8.67
CA ASP A 255 11.52 -2.73 7.37
C ASP A 255 10.15 -2.01 7.32
N ALA A 256 9.17 -2.47 8.11
CA ALA A 256 7.81 -1.93 8.08
C ALA A 256 7.72 -0.59 8.82
N ASP A 257 7.10 0.41 8.20
CA ASP A 257 6.76 1.69 8.83
C ASP A 257 5.50 1.58 9.69
N GLY A 258 4.59 0.68 9.33
CA GLY A 258 3.37 0.41 10.07
C GLY A 258 3.00 -1.07 10.05
N VAL A 259 2.43 -1.57 11.16
CA VAL A 259 1.94 -2.94 11.27
C VAL A 259 0.51 -2.94 11.80
N ILE A 260 -0.40 -3.56 11.06
CA ILE A 260 -1.80 -3.73 11.42
C ILE A 260 -2.06 -5.22 11.65
N PHE A 261 -2.62 -5.59 12.79
CA PHE A 261 -3.03 -6.97 13.05
C PHE A 261 -4.54 -7.11 12.95
N LEU A 262 -4.99 -8.07 12.13
CA LEU A 262 -6.38 -8.50 12.12
C LEU A 262 -6.54 -9.65 13.10
N HIS A 263 -7.41 -9.45 14.08
CA HIS A 263 -7.72 -10.44 15.09
C HIS A 263 -9.22 -10.66 15.18
N ARG A 264 -9.63 -11.94 15.25
CA ARG A 264 -11.01 -12.34 15.51
C ARG A 264 -11.06 -12.97 16.89
N PRO A 265 -11.66 -12.30 17.90
CA PRO A 265 -11.87 -12.92 19.21
C PRO A 265 -12.66 -14.21 19.06
N SER A 266 -12.27 -15.26 19.79
CA SER A 266 -12.97 -16.54 19.87
C SER A 266 -14.23 -16.41 20.70
#